data_da710180f492ae330168c4dfe6877a91
#
_entry.id   da710180f492ae330168c4dfe6877a91
#
_cell.length_a   1.000
_cell.length_b   1.000
_cell.length_c   1.000
_cell.angle_alpha   90.00
_cell.angle_beta   90.00
_cell.angle_gamma   90.00
#
_symmetry.space_group_name_H-M   'P 1'
#
loop_
_entity.id
_entity.type
_entity.pdbx_description
1 polymer ?
#
loop_
_entity_poly.entity_id
_entity_poly.type
_entity_poly.pdbx_seq_one_letter_code
_entity_poly.pdbx_strand_id
1 'polypeptide(L)'
;QGIAIDVAPLAAPALQDFLDQLPPGPALLVLLDQVTDPHNVGAILRSAAVFGAAALITPERHAAPETGALAKAASGALERVPYLREVNLARCLDQLKEVGFWVLGFAGEAPQSLGSYDPPERVAICLGAEGSGLRRLTRERCDLLLSLPAAGDFRDLNVSNAAAVALYALSEKRLNQR
;
A
#
# COMPACT_ATOMS: atom_id res chain seq x y z
N GLN A 1 20.98 2.79 -20.89
CA GLN A 1 21.88 3.88 -20.45
C GLN A 1 23.35 3.45 -20.31
N GLY A 2 23.71 2.21 -20.70
CA GLY A 2 25.10 1.75 -20.86
C GLY A 2 25.88 1.44 -19.57
N ILE A 3 25.28 1.62 -18.39
CA ILE A 3 25.90 1.31 -17.09
C ILE A 3 25.00 0.36 -16.31
N ALA A 4 25.55 -0.74 -15.83
CA ALA A 4 24.92 -1.65 -14.85
C ALA A 4 25.75 -1.60 -13.56
N ILE A 5 25.07 -1.48 -12.42
CA ILE A 5 25.68 -1.47 -11.09
C ILE A 5 25.10 -2.64 -10.31
N ASP A 6 25.95 -3.44 -9.71
CA ASP A 6 25.58 -4.46 -8.76
C ASP A 6 25.66 -3.85 -7.35
N VAL A 7 24.55 -3.89 -6.62
CA VAL A 7 24.42 -3.28 -5.29
C VAL A 7 23.85 -4.29 -4.30
N ALA A 8 24.23 -4.17 -3.04
CA ALA A 8 23.61 -4.95 -1.99
C ALA A 8 22.10 -4.59 -1.87
N PRO A 9 21.24 -5.57 -1.64
CA PRO A 9 19.82 -5.30 -1.35
C PRO A 9 19.65 -4.34 -0.16
N LEU A 10 18.63 -3.49 -0.22
CA LEU A 10 18.24 -2.66 0.93
C LEU A 10 17.81 -3.56 2.08
N ALA A 11 18.32 -3.28 3.28
CA ALA A 11 17.87 -3.97 4.47
C ALA A 11 16.45 -3.54 4.82
N ALA A 12 15.50 -4.47 4.75
CA ALA A 12 14.14 -4.25 5.24
C ALA A 12 14.08 -4.66 6.71
N PRO A 13 13.57 -3.81 7.63
CA PRO A 13 13.34 -4.22 9.01
C PRO A 13 12.24 -5.28 9.08
N ALA A 14 12.22 -6.08 10.14
CA ALA A 14 11.06 -6.90 10.46
C ALA A 14 9.86 -5.97 10.77
N LEU A 15 8.63 -6.45 10.51
CA LEU A 15 7.43 -5.65 10.77
C LEU A 15 7.36 -5.13 12.20
N GLN A 16 7.67 -5.98 13.19
CA GLN A 16 7.62 -5.57 14.60
C GLN A 16 8.62 -4.45 14.91
N ASP A 17 9.87 -4.58 14.45
CA ASP A 17 10.90 -3.55 14.65
C ASP A 17 10.51 -2.22 13.99
N PHE A 18 9.87 -2.30 12.81
CA PHE A 18 9.34 -1.12 12.13
C PHE A 18 8.22 -0.46 12.94
N LEU A 19 7.26 -1.25 13.45
CA LEU A 19 6.13 -0.73 14.22
C LEU A 19 6.58 -0.11 15.54
N ASP A 20 7.56 -0.70 16.22
CA ASP A 20 8.12 -0.19 17.48
C ASP A 20 8.85 1.15 17.31
N GLN A 21 9.41 1.38 16.11
CA GLN A 21 10.10 2.64 15.77
C GLN A 21 9.17 3.69 15.15
N LEU A 22 7.92 3.31 14.83
CA LEU A 22 6.99 4.25 14.20
C LEU A 22 6.56 5.32 15.20
N PRO A 23 6.75 6.62 14.88
CA PRO A 23 6.34 7.70 15.78
C PRO A 23 4.85 7.63 16.16
N PRO A 24 4.49 8.10 17.36
CA PRO A 24 3.08 8.25 17.73
C PRO A 24 2.39 9.28 16.82
N GLY A 25 1.07 9.14 16.64
CA GLY A 25 0.24 10.02 15.83
C GLY A 25 -0.07 9.46 14.44
N PRO A 26 -0.44 10.33 13.49
CA PRO A 26 -0.95 9.94 12.19
C PRO A 26 0.06 9.13 11.36
N ALA A 27 -0.37 7.97 10.86
CA ALA A 27 0.45 7.10 10.00
C ALA A 27 -0.38 6.49 8.87
N LEU A 28 0.23 6.33 7.70
CA LEU A 28 -0.37 5.71 6.53
C LEU A 28 0.53 4.57 6.05
N LEU A 29 -0.03 3.38 5.91
CA LEU A 29 0.65 2.20 5.38
C LEU A 29 -0.02 1.74 4.09
N VAL A 30 0.76 1.16 3.20
CA VAL A 30 0.27 0.54 1.96
C VAL A 30 0.54 -0.96 2.03
N LEU A 31 -0.48 -1.77 1.81
CA LEU A 31 -0.34 -3.21 1.68
C LEU A 31 -0.76 -3.65 0.28
N LEU A 32 0.07 -4.48 -0.34
CA LEU A 32 -0.19 -5.02 -1.67
C LEU A 32 -0.46 -6.52 -1.56
N ASP A 33 -1.65 -6.96 -1.95
CA ASP A 33 -2.02 -8.36 -1.93
C ASP A 33 -1.86 -8.99 -3.31
N GLN A 34 -0.74 -9.68 -3.52
CA GLN A 34 -0.39 -10.38 -4.77
C GLN A 34 -0.20 -9.44 -6.00
N VAL A 35 0.24 -8.24 -5.80
CA VAL A 35 0.68 -7.37 -6.90
C VAL A 35 2.09 -7.77 -7.32
N THR A 36 2.22 -8.40 -8.48
CA THR A 36 3.46 -9.05 -8.94
C THR A 36 4.22 -8.27 -10.01
N ASP A 37 3.58 -7.30 -10.66
CA ASP A 37 4.25 -6.47 -11.66
C ASP A 37 5.17 -5.43 -11.00
N PRO A 38 6.50 -5.49 -11.26
CA PRO A 38 7.46 -4.54 -10.69
C PRO A 38 7.22 -3.08 -11.14
N HIS A 39 6.59 -2.85 -12.29
CA HIS A 39 6.26 -1.50 -12.74
C HIS A 39 5.14 -0.90 -11.90
N ASN A 40 4.09 -1.68 -11.61
CA ASN A 40 3.01 -1.25 -10.72
C ASN A 40 3.52 -1.00 -9.31
N VAL A 41 4.30 -1.92 -8.74
CA VAL A 41 4.85 -1.75 -7.39
C VAL A 41 5.78 -0.53 -7.31
N GLY A 42 6.63 -0.32 -8.31
CA GLY A 42 7.50 0.86 -8.38
C GLY A 42 6.72 2.17 -8.47
N ALA A 43 5.64 2.22 -9.27
CA ALA A 43 4.77 3.38 -9.38
C ALA A 43 4.02 3.65 -8.05
N ILE A 44 3.58 2.58 -7.35
CA ILE A 44 2.94 2.69 -6.03
C ILE A 44 3.94 3.23 -5.00
N LEU A 45 5.19 2.74 -4.99
CA LEU A 45 6.24 3.27 -4.11
C LEU A 45 6.47 4.77 -4.32
N ARG A 46 6.48 5.24 -5.59
CA ARG A 46 6.59 6.69 -5.87
C ARG A 46 5.43 7.47 -5.28
N SER A 47 4.20 7.00 -5.46
CA SER A 47 3.02 7.63 -4.88
C SER A 47 3.06 7.58 -3.35
N ALA A 48 3.47 6.46 -2.77
CA ALA A 48 3.65 6.29 -1.33
C ALA A 48 4.67 7.31 -0.76
N ALA A 49 5.80 7.50 -1.43
CA ALA A 49 6.81 8.50 -1.04
C ALA A 49 6.28 9.93 -1.11
N VAL A 50 5.54 10.27 -2.18
CA VAL A 50 4.95 11.62 -2.36
C VAL A 50 3.90 11.93 -1.32
N PHE A 51 3.03 10.97 -1.01
CA PHE A 51 1.90 11.15 -0.09
C PHE A 51 2.20 10.75 1.35
N GLY A 52 3.47 10.51 1.69
CA GLY A 52 3.92 10.32 3.05
C GLY A 52 3.47 9.00 3.68
N ALA A 53 3.37 7.93 2.91
CA ALA A 53 3.21 6.60 3.47
C ALA A 53 4.49 6.18 4.22
N ALA A 54 4.33 5.62 5.42
CA ALA A 54 5.44 5.24 6.28
C ALA A 54 6.11 3.94 5.83
N ALA A 55 5.38 3.03 5.17
CA ALA A 55 5.93 1.81 4.57
C ALA A 55 4.99 1.25 3.50
N LEU A 56 5.56 0.38 2.65
CA LEU A 56 4.84 -0.50 1.76
C LEU A 56 5.12 -1.94 2.16
N ILE A 57 4.07 -2.73 2.36
CA ILE A 57 4.13 -4.12 2.83
C ILE A 57 3.56 -5.04 1.76
N THR A 58 4.25 -6.13 1.49
CA THR A 58 3.85 -7.11 0.48
C THR A 58 4.04 -8.55 1.01
N PRO A 59 3.32 -9.55 0.46
CA PRO A 59 3.65 -10.93 0.79
C PRO A 59 5.07 -11.28 0.35
N GLU A 60 5.73 -12.18 1.06
CA GLU A 60 7.04 -12.72 0.65
C GLU A 60 6.95 -13.50 -0.67
N ARG A 61 5.84 -14.22 -0.86
CA ARG A 61 5.54 -14.99 -2.08
C ARG A 61 4.47 -14.29 -2.90
N HIS A 62 4.53 -14.45 -4.23
CA HIS A 62 3.59 -13.82 -5.16
C HIS A 62 3.58 -12.29 -5.04
N ALA A 63 4.77 -11.70 -4.95
CA ALA A 63 5.02 -10.28 -4.98
C ALA A 63 6.10 -9.94 -6.00
N ALA A 64 6.19 -8.69 -6.39
CA ALA A 64 7.25 -8.23 -7.28
C ALA A 64 8.63 -8.41 -6.63
N PRO A 65 9.58 -9.04 -7.31
CA PRO A 65 10.95 -9.10 -6.83
C PRO A 65 11.61 -7.71 -6.90
N GLU A 66 12.52 -7.44 -5.97
CA GLU A 66 13.32 -6.21 -5.96
C GLU A 66 14.37 -6.23 -7.06
N THR A 67 13.94 -6.01 -8.29
CA THR A 67 14.77 -5.99 -9.48
C THR A 67 15.11 -4.57 -9.89
N GLY A 68 16.08 -4.44 -10.80
CA GLY A 68 16.36 -3.16 -11.45
C GLY A 68 15.17 -2.54 -12.16
N ALA A 69 14.19 -3.35 -12.61
CA ALA A 69 12.95 -2.86 -13.20
C ALA A 69 12.07 -2.17 -12.13
N LEU A 70 11.93 -2.76 -10.95
CA LEU A 70 11.21 -2.16 -9.82
C LEU A 70 11.92 -0.88 -9.35
N ALA A 71 13.23 -0.92 -9.12
CA ALA A 71 14.01 0.23 -8.69
C ALA A 71 13.94 1.39 -9.69
N LYS A 72 14.01 1.10 -11.00
CA LYS A 72 13.85 2.09 -12.06
C LYS A 72 12.44 2.71 -12.05
N ALA A 73 11.40 1.89 -11.91
CA ALA A 73 10.02 2.36 -11.84
C ALA A 73 9.76 3.18 -10.56
N ALA A 74 10.38 2.81 -9.43
CA ALA A 74 10.29 3.52 -8.16
C ALA A 74 11.00 4.87 -8.16
N SER A 75 12.00 5.09 -9.05
CA SER A 75 12.66 6.39 -9.24
C SER A 75 13.18 7.04 -7.93
N GLY A 76 13.85 6.27 -7.10
CA GLY A 76 14.40 6.71 -5.81
C GLY A 76 13.41 6.63 -4.62
N ALA A 77 12.21 6.13 -4.83
CA ALA A 77 11.25 5.94 -3.74
C ALA A 77 11.55 4.68 -2.91
N LEU A 78 12.22 3.68 -3.48
CA LEU A 78 12.60 2.45 -2.79
C LEU A 78 13.55 2.71 -1.61
N GLU A 79 14.40 3.74 -1.71
CA GLU A 79 15.32 4.17 -0.67
C GLU A 79 14.66 5.08 0.39
N ARG A 80 13.42 5.50 0.16
CA ARG A 80 12.67 6.44 1.01
C ARG A 80 11.53 5.79 1.78
N VAL A 81 10.91 4.79 1.17
CA VAL A 81 9.75 4.08 1.74
C VAL A 81 10.19 2.65 2.05
N PRO A 82 10.26 2.26 3.32
CA PRO A 82 10.55 0.88 3.70
C PRO A 82 9.66 -0.11 2.96
N TYR A 83 10.28 -1.08 2.28
CA TYR A 83 9.59 -2.13 1.53
C TYR A 83 9.64 -3.43 2.32
N LEU A 84 8.60 -3.70 3.10
CA LEU A 84 8.54 -4.83 4.02
C LEU A 84 7.94 -6.07 3.34
N ARG A 85 8.43 -7.24 3.70
CA ARG A 85 7.94 -8.52 3.20
C ARG A 85 7.42 -9.37 4.35
N GLU A 86 6.19 -9.86 4.23
CA GLU A 86 5.53 -10.65 5.25
C GLU A 86 5.12 -12.02 4.72
N VAL A 87 5.41 -13.07 5.47
CA VAL A 87 5.03 -14.44 5.11
C VAL A 87 3.51 -14.58 5.06
N ASN A 88 2.81 -13.94 5.98
CA ASN A 88 1.36 -14.02 6.14
C ASN A 88 0.73 -12.63 6.27
N LEU A 89 0.21 -12.12 5.14
CA LEU A 89 -0.39 -10.80 5.09
C LEU A 89 -1.63 -10.68 6.01
N ALA A 90 -2.41 -11.75 6.16
CA ALA A 90 -3.57 -11.73 7.05
C ALA A 90 -3.16 -11.55 8.52
N ARG A 91 -2.09 -12.24 8.97
CA ARG A 91 -1.54 -12.04 10.31
C ARG A 91 -0.94 -10.65 10.47
N CYS A 92 -0.28 -10.13 9.44
CA CYS A 92 0.22 -8.75 9.42
C CYS A 92 -0.91 -7.75 9.67
N LEU A 93 -2.08 -7.92 9.02
CA LEU A 93 -3.24 -7.07 9.24
C LEU A 93 -3.73 -7.11 10.71
N ASP A 94 -3.76 -8.29 11.31
CA ASP A 94 -4.14 -8.43 12.73
C ASP A 94 -3.15 -7.67 13.63
N GLN A 95 -1.83 -7.78 13.40
CA GLN A 95 -0.80 -7.03 14.13
C GLN A 95 -0.94 -5.51 13.95
N LEU A 96 -1.25 -5.04 12.74
CA LEU A 96 -1.48 -3.61 12.51
C LEU A 96 -2.68 -3.07 13.32
N LYS A 97 -3.75 -3.85 13.42
CA LYS A 97 -4.91 -3.48 14.25
C LYS A 97 -4.58 -3.41 15.74
N GLU A 98 -3.78 -4.35 16.25
CA GLU A 98 -3.32 -4.35 17.63
C GLU A 98 -2.57 -3.07 18.02
N VAL A 99 -1.87 -2.45 17.05
CA VAL A 99 -1.17 -1.16 17.24
C VAL A 99 -1.96 0.05 16.73
N GLY A 100 -3.29 -0.10 16.56
CA GLY A 100 -4.23 0.98 16.32
C GLY A 100 -4.41 1.41 14.87
N PHE A 101 -3.98 0.62 13.89
CA PHE A 101 -4.31 0.91 12.49
C PHE A 101 -5.72 0.44 12.14
N TRP A 102 -6.43 1.27 11.40
CA TRP A 102 -7.68 0.91 10.74
C TRP A 102 -7.37 0.44 9.32
N VAL A 103 -7.80 -0.76 8.97
CA VAL A 103 -7.46 -1.42 7.72
C VAL A 103 -8.57 -1.22 6.68
N LEU A 104 -8.24 -0.53 5.59
CA LEU A 104 -9.13 -0.23 4.48
C LEU A 104 -8.77 -1.08 3.26
N GLY A 105 -9.66 -1.98 2.84
CA GLY A 105 -9.51 -2.73 1.61
C GLY A 105 -10.14 -1.99 0.43
N PHE A 106 -9.47 -1.99 -0.72
CA PHE A 106 -10.03 -1.40 -1.94
C PHE A 106 -10.61 -2.47 -2.85
N ALA A 107 -11.89 -2.30 -3.21
CA ALA A 107 -12.63 -3.18 -4.09
C ALA A 107 -13.65 -2.37 -4.90
N GLY A 108 -13.66 -2.57 -6.23
CA GLY A 108 -14.51 -1.77 -7.12
C GLY A 108 -16.01 -1.90 -6.85
N GLU A 109 -16.43 -3.06 -6.32
CA GLU A 109 -17.82 -3.37 -5.97
C GLU A 109 -18.22 -2.94 -4.54
N ALA A 110 -17.31 -2.37 -3.75
CA ALA A 110 -17.63 -1.93 -2.39
C ALA A 110 -18.71 -0.83 -2.40
N PRO A 111 -19.71 -0.92 -1.51
CA PRO A 111 -20.85 0.02 -1.52
C PRO A 111 -20.46 1.41 -1.04
N GLN A 112 -19.46 1.53 -0.19
CA GLN A 112 -19.01 2.80 0.36
C GLN A 112 -17.85 3.37 -0.46
N SER A 113 -17.94 4.64 -0.83
CA SER A 113 -16.88 5.34 -1.55
C SER A 113 -15.89 6.01 -0.60
N LEU A 114 -14.60 5.98 -0.95
CA LEU A 114 -13.56 6.73 -0.25
C LEU A 114 -13.86 8.24 -0.15
N GLY A 115 -14.53 8.80 -1.15
CA GLY A 115 -14.90 10.22 -1.16
C GLY A 115 -15.77 10.64 0.03
N SER A 116 -16.66 9.75 0.48
CA SER A 116 -17.59 9.99 1.60
C SER A 116 -17.10 9.46 2.96
N TYR A 117 -15.89 8.86 3.00
CA TYR A 117 -15.34 8.27 4.21
C TYR A 117 -14.33 9.21 4.89
N ASP A 118 -14.45 9.36 6.21
CA ASP A 118 -13.50 10.11 7.03
C ASP A 118 -12.58 9.15 7.78
N PRO A 119 -11.32 9.03 7.39
CA PRO A 119 -10.40 8.05 7.93
C PRO A 119 -9.84 8.47 9.30
N PRO A 120 -9.55 7.52 10.20
CA PRO A 120 -8.82 7.80 11.43
C PRO A 120 -7.37 8.18 11.14
N GLU A 121 -6.64 8.60 12.19
CA GLU A 121 -5.25 9.04 12.05
C GLU A 121 -4.28 7.95 11.56
N ARG A 122 -4.50 6.70 11.99
CA ARG A 122 -3.66 5.56 11.60
C ARG A 122 -4.43 4.66 10.65
N VAL A 123 -4.00 4.64 9.40
CA VAL A 123 -4.67 3.92 8.32
C VAL A 123 -3.69 3.00 7.59
N ALA A 124 -4.12 1.79 7.33
CA ALA A 124 -3.46 0.87 6.43
C ALA A 124 -4.39 0.58 5.23
N ILE A 125 -3.95 0.88 4.02
CA ILE A 125 -4.71 0.58 2.80
C ILE A 125 -4.24 -0.73 2.18
N CYS A 126 -5.19 -1.58 1.78
CA CYS A 126 -4.94 -2.84 1.10
C CYS A 126 -5.42 -2.76 -0.35
N LEU A 127 -4.52 -3.03 -1.28
CA LEU A 127 -4.78 -3.08 -2.71
C LEU A 127 -4.49 -4.50 -3.22
N GLY A 128 -5.42 -5.07 -3.97
CA GLY A 128 -5.29 -6.40 -4.54
C GLY A 128 -4.67 -6.41 -5.94
N ALA A 129 -4.42 -7.60 -6.45
CA ALA A 129 -3.98 -7.80 -7.84
C ALA A 129 -5.04 -7.36 -8.84
N GLU A 130 -4.59 -6.96 -10.03
CA GLU A 130 -5.49 -6.64 -11.14
C GLU A 130 -6.35 -7.85 -11.50
N GLY A 131 -7.61 -7.63 -11.73
CA GLY A 131 -8.62 -8.64 -12.07
C GLY A 131 -9.12 -9.45 -10.86
N SER A 132 -8.25 -10.06 -10.06
CA SER A 132 -8.67 -10.89 -8.92
C SER A 132 -8.95 -10.09 -7.63
N GLY A 133 -8.44 -8.88 -7.52
CA GLY A 133 -8.61 -8.05 -6.33
C GLY A 133 -7.93 -8.61 -5.09
N LEU A 134 -8.49 -8.29 -3.93
CA LEU A 134 -8.02 -8.79 -2.64
C LEU A 134 -8.39 -10.26 -2.44
N ARG A 135 -7.44 -11.07 -1.93
CA ARG A 135 -7.74 -12.46 -1.53
C ARG A 135 -8.78 -12.48 -0.41
N ARG A 136 -9.55 -13.58 -0.34
CA ARG A 136 -10.62 -13.75 0.64
C ARG A 136 -10.18 -13.45 2.08
N LEU A 137 -9.07 -14.01 2.53
CA LEU A 137 -8.60 -13.78 3.91
C LEU A 137 -8.15 -12.34 4.16
N THR A 138 -7.52 -11.68 3.20
CA THR A 138 -7.16 -10.25 3.30
C THR A 138 -8.42 -9.40 3.39
N ARG A 139 -9.40 -9.69 2.53
CA ARG A 139 -10.68 -8.99 2.49
C ARG A 139 -11.47 -9.12 3.81
N GLU A 140 -11.52 -10.32 4.38
CA GLU A 140 -12.20 -10.60 5.66
C GLU A 140 -11.55 -9.88 6.85
N ARG A 141 -10.26 -9.55 6.76
CA ARG A 141 -9.53 -8.83 7.81
C ARG A 141 -9.50 -7.32 7.64
N CYS A 142 -9.95 -6.79 6.52
CA CYS A 142 -10.16 -5.35 6.40
C CYS A 142 -11.31 -4.93 7.33
N ASP A 143 -11.16 -3.80 8.02
CA ASP A 143 -12.21 -3.23 8.86
C ASP A 143 -13.33 -2.65 7.99
N LEU A 144 -12.97 -2.18 6.80
CA LEU A 144 -13.90 -1.63 5.83
C LEU A 144 -13.40 -1.87 4.41
N LEU A 145 -14.35 -2.13 3.50
CA LEU A 145 -14.08 -2.13 2.06
C LEU A 145 -14.60 -0.83 1.45
N LEU A 146 -13.75 -0.20 0.65
CA LEU A 146 -14.05 1.07 -0.02
C LEU A 146 -13.88 0.92 -1.53
N SER A 147 -14.73 1.60 -2.28
CA SER A 147 -14.53 1.84 -3.70
C SER A 147 -13.94 3.23 -3.94
N LEU A 148 -13.26 3.40 -5.06
CA LEU A 148 -12.95 4.72 -5.59
C LEU A 148 -14.16 5.28 -6.31
N PRO A 149 -14.43 6.61 -6.21
CA PRO A 149 -15.55 7.20 -6.93
C PRO A 149 -15.36 7.03 -8.44
N ALA A 150 -16.40 6.57 -9.12
CA ALA A 150 -16.44 6.43 -10.57
C ALA A 150 -17.69 7.14 -11.12
N ALA A 151 -17.56 7.81 -12.25
CA ALA A 151 -18.66 8.55 -12.89
C ALA A 151 -19.63 7.62 -13.64
N GLY A 152 -19.23 6.40 -13.94
CA GLY A 152 -20.01 5.41 -14.69
C GLY A 152 -19.81 3.99 -14.19
N ASP A 153 -20.20 3.03 -15.04
CA ASP A 153 -20.15 1.59 -14.71
C ASP A 153 -18.74 0.99 -14.82
N PHE A 154 -17.84 1.65 -15.56
CA PHE A 154 -16.45 1.21 -15.68
C PHE A 154 -15.66 1.60 -14.42
N ARG A 155 -15.25 0.58 -13.64
CA ARG A 155 -14.60 0.74 -12.33
C ARG A 155 -13.23 0.05 -12.25
N ASP A 156 -12.72 -0.43 -13.38
CA ASP A 156 -11.43 -1.13 -13.44
C ASP A 156 -10.30 -0.13 -13.65
N LEU A 157 -9.64 0.25 -12.56
CA LEU A 157 -8.44 1.06 -12.56
C LEU A 157 -7.22 0.16 -12.39
N ASN A 158 -6.17 0.42 -13.17
CA ASN A 158 -4.86 -0.13 -12.87
C ASN A 158 -4.50 0.10 -11.39
N VAL A 159 -3.92 -0.91 -10.75
CA VAL A 159 -3.67 -0.88 -9.30
C VAL A 159 -2.78 0.27 -8.84
N SER A 160 -1.81 0.70 -9.68
CA SER A 160 -0.96 1.84 -9.34
C SER A 160 -1.71 3.17 -9.41
N ASN A 161 -2.65 3.31 -10.35
CA ASN A 161 -3.52 4.48 -10.43
C ASN A 161 -4.51 4.49 -9.26
N ALA A 162 -5.09 3.36 -8.92
CA ALA A 162 -5.96 3.23 -7.74
C ALA A 162 -5.23 3.61 -6.46
N ALA A 163 -3.98 3.13 -6.29
CA ALA A 163 -3.14 3.48 -5.16
C ALA A 163 -2.86 4.99 -5.10
N ALA A 164 -2.51 5.62 -6.21
CA ALA A 164 -2.21 7.05 -6.26
C ALA A 164 -3.43 7.90 -5.85
N VAL A 165 -4.61 7.56 -6.36
CA VAL A 165 -5.87 8.25 -6.03
C VAL A 165 -6.23 8.06 -4.55
N ALA A 166 -6.12 6.83 -4.03
CA ALA A 166 -6.39 6.54 -2.63
C ALA A 166 -5.43 7.28 -1.69
N LEU A 167 -4.14 7.24 -1.98
CA LEU A 167 -3.10 7.92 -1.21
C LEU A 167 -3.29 9.44 -1.21
N TYR A 168 -3.58 10.03 -2.38
CA TYR A 168 -3.88 11.47 -2.49
C TYR A 168 -5.07 11.86 -1.61
N ALA A 169 -6.20 11.17 -1.77
CA ALA A 169 -7.42 11.49 -1.04
C ALA A 169 -7.25 11.34 0.49
N LEU A 170 -6.51 10.33 0.94
CA LEU A 170 -6.23 10.12 2.36
C LEU A 170 -5.23 11.16 2.90
N SER A 171 -4.21 11.52 2.13
CA SER A 171 -3.23 12.53 2.56
C SER A 171 -3.86 13.92 2.64
N GLU A 172 -4.71 14.30 1.69
CA GLU A 172 -5.42 15.57 1.69
C GLU A 172 -6.33 15.72 2.93
N LYS A 173 -7.13 14.69 3.23
CA LYS A 173 -7.99 14.68 4.42
C LYS A 173 -7.20 14.83 5.72
N ARG A 174 -6.03 14.19 5.81
CA ARG A 174 -5.14 14.28 6.98
C ARG A 174 -4.45 15.64 7.12
N LEU A 175 -4.15 16.31 6.01
CA LEU A 175 -3.59 17.67 6.03
C LEU A 175 -4.63 18.72 6.47
N ASN A 176 -5.89 18.53 6.10
CA ASN A 176 -6.99 19.43 6.43
C ASN A 176 -7.51 19.27 7.88
N GLN A 177 -7.09 18.21 8.60
CA GLN A 177 -7.42 17.98 10.02
C GLN A 177 -6.38 18.57 11.00
N ARG A 178 -5.29 19.14 10.48
CA ARG A 178 -4.23 19.82 11.25
C ARG A 178 -4.49 21.32 11.34
#